data_138711b89f8ce1b83dc6e1610dcce9fb
#
_entry.id   138711b89f8ce1b83dc6e1610dcce9fb
#
_cell.length_a   1.000
_cell.length_b   1.000
_cell.length_c   1.000
_cell.angle_alpha   90.00
_cell.angle_beta   90.00
_cell.angle_gamma   90.00
#
_symmetry.space_group_name_H-M   'P 1'
#
loop_
_entity.id
_entity.type
_entity.pdbx_description
1 polymer ?
#
loop_
_entity_poly.entity_id
_entity_poly.type
_entity_poly.pdbx_seq_one_letter_code
_entity_poly.pdbx_strand_id
1 'polypeptide(L)'
;LQERPALGKKLSGRPFLEERVMEVYALVGPSGTGKSFRAITTAHDCGAEIIIDDGLVIKGDRILAGKSAKHQPTRLGAIKAALFTDEEHARQAREVLREVNPQRVLILGTSVEMVEKIASRLGLPPVTRVITIEEVASPREIRKARVMRVQYAKHVIPAPTVEVKKKLPGILADSLKIFLRRQNPQGRRSWLEHSVVRPTFTYYGRLAIAEGVLTEIIERAAREAGKVKSAGRVTIKKEPDGVTVELQPVLYYGCNIIDVGRQIQQKVKERVEEMTGLTVKAVNLLVRSLYIPRQGSAP
;
A
#
# COMPACT_ATOMS: atom_id res chain seq x y z
N LEU A 1 -31.17 -15.56 -72.90
CA LEU A 1 -31.58 -14.72 -71.76
C LEU A 1 -31.26 -15.48 -70.49
N GLN A 2 -30.10 -15.13 -69.96
CA GLN A 2 -29.60 -15.71 -68.72
C GLN A 2 -29.72 -14.67 -67.65
N GLU A 3 -30.52 -14.91 -66.65
CA GLU A 3 -30.59 -14.11 -65.41
C GLU A 3 -29.45 -14.48 -64.46
N ARG A 4 -28.73 -13.44 -63.99
CA ARG A 4 -27.70 -13.56 -62.93
C ARG A 4 -28.36 -13.51 -61.54
N PRO A 5 -28.00 -14.37 -60.56
CA PRO A 5 -28.47 -14.22 -59.21
C PRO A 5 -27.68 -13.13 -58.49
N ALA A 6 -28.40 -12.40 -57.63
CA ALA A 6 -27.95 -11.26 -56.85
C ALA A 6 -26.91 -11.62 -55.80
N LEU A 7 -25.96 -10.66 -55.60
CA LEU A 7 -24.90 -10.70 -54.60
C LEU A 7 -25.48 -10.81 -53.16
N GLY A 8 -25.00 -11.81 -52.44
CA GLY A 8 -25.25 -12.01 -51.02
C GLY A 8 -24.70 -10.87 -50.18
N LYS A 9 -25.52 -10.40 -49.22
CA LYS A 9 -25.17 -9.46 -48.18
C LYS A 9 -24.03 -10.05 -47.32
N LYS A 10 -22.87 -9.37 -47.28
CA LYS A 10 -21.83 -9.59 -46.30
C LYS A 10 -22.41 -9.25 -44.90
N LEU A 11 -22.62 -10.26 -44.11
CA LEU A 11 -22.82 -10.10 -42.66
C LEU A 11 -21.50 -9.58 -42.09
N SER A 12 -21.51 -8.32 -41.66
CA SER A 12 -20.43 -7.72 -40.87
C SER A 12 -20.32 -8.48 -39.58
N GLY A 13 -19.33 -9.35 -39.46
CA GLY A 13 -18.96 -9.99 -38.20
C GLY A 13 -18.51 -8.91 -37.23
N ARG A 14 -19.34 -8.60 -36.23
CA ARG A 14 -18.87 -7.95 -35.04
C ARG A 14 -17.85 -8.90 -34.40
N PRO A 15 -16.66 -8.42 -33.99
CA PRO A 15 -15.76 -9.28 -33.23
C PRO A 15 -16.52 -9.72 -31.99
N PHE A 16 -16.58 -11.03 -31.78
CA PHE A 16 -17.00 -11.63 -30.51
C PHE A 16 -16.10 -11.02 -29.44
N LEU A 17 -16.64 -10.09 -28.66
CA LEU A 17 -16.02 -9.69 -27.41
C LEU A 17 -16.14 -10.94 -26.54
N GLU A 18 -15.07 -11.72 -26.44
CA GLU A 18 -14.94 -12.72 -25.40
C GLU A 18 -15.19 -11.98 -24.08
N GLU A 19 -16.29 -12.28 -23.41
CA GLU A 19 -16.51 -11.83 -22.05
C GLU A 19 -15.32 -12.36 -21.24
N ARG A 20 -14.44 -11.44 -20.89
CA ARG A 20 -13.24 -11.76 -20.09
C ARG A 20 -13.72 -12.18 -18.72
N VAL A 21 -13.83 -13.48 -18.51
CA VAL A 21 -14.20 -14.04 -17.22
C VAL A 21 -13.05 -13.81 -16.25
N MET A 22 -13.35 -13.11 -15.15
CA MET A 22 -12.38 -12.89 -14.08
C MET A 22 -11.99 -14.24 -13.46
N GLU A 23 -10.69 -14.46 -13.28
CA GLU A 23 -10.14 -15.66 -12.63
C GLU A 23 -9.75 -15.36 -11.18
N VAL A 24 -10.11 -16.25 -10.26
CA VAL A 24 -9.77 -16.13 -8.83
C VAL A 24 -8.78 -17.22 -8.45
N TYR A 25 -7.61 -16.82 -8.01
CA TYR A 25 -6.57 -17.70 -7.50
C TYR A 25 -6.50 -17.61 -5.97
N ALA A 26 -6.25 -18.73 -5.32
CA ALA A 26 -6.13 -18.82 -3.87
C ALA A 26 -4.70 -19.16 -3.49
N LEU A 27 -4.08 -18.38 -2.58
CA LEU A 27 -2.85 -18.77 -1.90
C LEU A 27 -3.19 -19.21 -0.48
N VAL A 28 -3.13 -20.50 -0.22
CA VAL A 28 -3.56 -21.09 1.05
C VAL A 28 -2.41 -21.67 1.88
N GLY A 29 -2.59 -21.70 3.18
CA GLY A 29 -1.64 -22.29 4.11
C GLY A 29 -1.86 -21.80 5.54
N PRO A 30 -1.30 -22.49 6.55
CA PRO A 30 -1.47 -22.11 7.96
C PRO A 30 -1.05 -20.69 8.28
N SER A 31 -1.59 -20.14 9.35
CA SER A 31 -1.22 -18.79 9.80
C SER A 31 0.27 -18.71 10.16
N GLY A 32 0.92 -17.60 9.77
CA GLY A 32 2.35 -17.37 10.08
C GLY A 32 3.34 -18.10 9.17
N THR A 33 2.91 -18.68 8.07
CA THR A 33 3.80 -19.41 7.12
C THR A 33 4.44 -18.52 6.06
N GLY A 34 4.13 -17.20 6.06
CA GLY A 34 4.75 -16.25 5.13
C GLY A 34 3.95 -15.98 3.87
N LYS A 35 2.65 -16.35 3.80
CA LYS A 35 1.78 -16.08 2.63
C LYS A 35 1.83 -14.62 2.19
N SER A 36 1.58 -13.68 3.10
CA SER A 36 1.62 -12.24 2.78
C SER A 36 2.99 -11.77 2.25
N PHE A 37 4.08 -12.41 2.69
CA PHE A 37 5.42 -12.13 2.18
C PHE A 37 5.60 -12.63 0.74
N ARG A 38 5.04 -13.79 0.42
CA ARG A 38 5.10 -14.40 -0.93
C ARG A 38 4.03 -13.90 -1.89
N ALA A 39 3.03 -13.20 -1.38
CA ALA A 39 1.86 -12.80 -2.16
C ALA A 39 2.20 -12.02 -3.43
N ILE A 40 3.16 -11.08 -3.35
CA ILE A 40 3.54 -10.26 -4.52
C ILE A 40 4.18 -11.12 -5.61
N THR A 41 5.13 -11.98 -5.24
CA THR A 41 5.77 -12.89 -6.20
C THR A 41 4.74 -13.85 -6.80
N THR A 42 3.88 -14.46 -5.96
CA THR A 42 2.84 -15.37 -6.43
C THR A 42 1.84 -14.66 -7.34
N ALA A 43 1.43 -13.44 -7.01
CA ALA A 43 0.54 -12.64 -7.86
C ALA A 43 1.16 -12.36 -9.23
N HIS A 44 2.44 -12.00 -9.25
CA HIS A 44 3.17 -11.81 -10.51
C HIS A 44 3.22 -13.11 -11.34
N ASP A 45 3.59 -14.23 -10.72
CA ASP A 45 3.76 -15.52 -11.40
C ASP A 45 2.45 -16.03 -12.00
N CYS A 46 1.30 -15.74 -11.35
CA CYS A 46 -0.02 -16.10 -11.88
C CYS A 46 -0.71 -14.97 -12.65
N GLY A 47 -0.06 -13.81 -12.81
CA GLY A 47 -0.59 -12.65 -13.52
C GLY A 47 -1.78 -11.98 -12.82
N ALA A 48 -1.88 -12.10 -11.49
CA ALA A 48 -2.93 -11.46 -10.71
C ALA A 48 -2.63 -9.97 -10.50
N GLU A 49 -3.58 -9.12 -10.84
CA GLU A 49 -3.49 -7.66 -10.74
C GLU A 49 -3.83 -7.16 -9.35
N ILE A 50 -4.67 -7.91 -8.64
CA ILE A 50 -5.17 -7.58 -7.30
C ILE A 50 -4.79 -8.69 -6.33
N ILE A 51 -4.37 -8.30 -5.13
CA ILE A 51 -4.15 -9.18 -3.99
C ILE A 51 -5.19 -8.83 -2.92
N ILE A 52 -5.88 -9.85 -2.40
CA ILE A 52 -6.77 -9.71 -1.24
C ILE A 52 -6.14 -10.46 -0.07
N ASP A 53 -5.76 -9.73 0.98
CA ASP A 53 -5.10 -10.27 2.18
C ASP A 53 -5.59 -9.59 3.45
N ASP A 54 -6.04 -10.37 4.42
CA ASP A 54 -6.42 -9.91 5.77
C ASP A 54 -7.35 -8.67 5.77
N GLY A 55 -8.37 -8.67 4.88
CA GLY A 55 -9.36 -7.60 4.77
C GLY A 55 -8.95 -6.40 3.94
N LEU A 56 -7.85 -6.49 3.21
CA LEU A 56 -7.34 -5.44 2.33
C LEU A 56 -7.44 -5.86 0.87
N VAL A 57 -7.75 -4.89 0.00
CA VAL A 57 -7.67 -4.99 -1.47
C VAL A 57 -6.45 -4.18 -1.90
N ILE A 58 -5.48 -4.84 -2.54
CA ILE A 58 -4.16 -4.28 -2.83
C ILE A 58 -3.88 -4.40 -4.32
N LYS A 59 -3.42 -3.32 -4.96
CA LYS A 59 -2.92 -3.30 -6.34
C LYS A 59 -1.51 -2.71 -6.36
N GLY A 60 -0.55 -3.52 -6.81
CA GLY A 60 0.85 -3.08 -6.83
C GLY A 60 1.35 -2.68 -5.44
N ASP A 61 1.67 -1.41 -5.26
CA ASP A 61 2.18 -0.81 -4.02
C ASP A 61 1.10 -0.11 -3.18
N ARG A 62 -0.17 -0.13 -3.61
CA ARG A 62 -1.26 0.62 -2.98
C ARG A 62 -2.34 -0.27 -2.39
N ILE A 63 -2.78 0.09 -1.21
CA ILE A 63 -4.02 -0.42 -0.63
C ILE A 63 -5.17 0.43 -1.21
N LEU A 64 -6.03 -0.21 -1.99
CA LEU A 64 -7.15 0.46 -2.65
C LEU A 64 -8.38 0.57 -1.74
N ALA A 65 -8.63 -0.46 -0.95
CA ALA A 65 -9.75 -0.51 -0.01
C ALA A 65 -9.48 -1.48 1.14
N GLY A 66 -10.28 -1.35 2.18
CA GLY A 66 -10.36 -2.31 3.26
C GLY A 66 -9.79 -1.84 4.60
N LYS A 67 -10.07 -2.66 5.62
CA LYS A 67 -9.60 -2.48 7.00
C LYS A 67 -8.75 -3.70 7.38
N SER A 68 -7.49 -3.47 7.72
CA SER A 68 -6.57 -4.58 8.03
C SER A 68 -7.01 -5.34 9.27
N ALA A 69 -7.14 -6.65 9.12
CA ALA A 69 -7.34 -7.58 10.23
C ALA A 69 -6.18 -7.53 11.26
N LYS A 70 -4.98 -7.17 10.80
CA LYS A 70 -3.78 -7.07 11.64
C LYS A 70 -3.80 -5.89 12.61
N HIS A 71 -4.66 -4.90 12.35
CA HIS A 71 -4.84 -3.72 13.22
C HIS A 71 -6.06 -3.84 14.14
N GLN A 72 -6.79 -4.96 14.10
CA GLN A 72 -7.98 -5.12 14.95
C GLN A 72 -7.58 -5.43 16.40
N PRO A 73 -8.23 -4.79 17.39
CA PRO A 73 -7.87 -4.96 18.80
C PRO A 73 -8.26 -6.33 19.35
N THR A 74 -9.18 -7.04 18.70
CA THR A 74 -9.66 -8.34 19.13
C THR A 74 -9.49 -9.41 18.06
N ARG A 75 -9.32 -10.67 18.48
CA ARG A 75 -9.27 -11.81 17.57
C ARG A 75 -10.55 -11.94 16.72
N LEU A 76 -11.70 -11.70 17.34
CA LEU A 76 -12.98 -11.74 16.63
C LEU A 76 -13.09 -10.62 15.60
N GLY A 77 -12.65 -9.39 15.93
CA GLY A 77 -12.57 -8.27 15.00
C GLY A 77 -11.64 -8.57 13.82
N ALA A 78 -10.48 -9.19 14.10
CA ALA A 78 -9.55 -9.62 13.06
C ALA A 78 -10.18 -10.64 12.08
N ILE A 79 -10.90 -11.64 12.61
CA ILE A 79 -11.61 -12.63 11.77
C ILE A 79 -12.69 -11.94 10.94
N LYS A 80 -13.49 -11.07 11.55
CA LYS A 80 -14.54 -10.32 10.84
C LYS A 80 -13.97 -9.46 9.72
N ALA A 81 -12.87 -8.75 9.98
CA ALA A 81 -12.21 -7.93 8.97
C ALA A 81 -11.63 -8.79 7.83
N ALA A 82 -10.91 -9.86 8.16
CA ALA A 82 -10.32 -10.77 7.16
C ALA A 82 -11.36 -11.40 6.23
N LEU A 83 -12.55 -11.70 6.76
CA LEU A 83 -13.66 -12.31 6.02
C LEU A 83 -14.61 -11.29 5.37
N PHE A 84 -14.34 -9.99 5.46
CA PHE A 84 -15.26 -8.95 4.99
C PHE A 84 -16.69 -9.12 5.53
N THR A 85 -16.81 -9.43 6.83
CA THR A 85 -18.12 -9.71 7.46
C THR A 85 -18.97 -8.44 7.62
N ASP A 86 -18.32 -7.30 7.77
CA ASP A 86 -18.96 -5.98 7.80
C ASP A 86 -19.41 -5.61 6.39
N GLU A 87 -20.71 -5.30 6.21
CA GLU A 87 -21.28 -5.03 4.88
C GLU A 87 -20.72 -3.75 4.24
N GLU A 88 -20.47 -2.73 5.03
CA GLU A 88 -19.86 -1.48 4.52
C GLU A 88 -18.42 -1.74 4.04
N HIS A 89 -17.66 -2.53 4.80
CA HIS A 89 -16.32 -2.95 4.42
C HIS A 89 -16.32 -3.78 3.12
N ALA A 90 -17.25 -4.74 3.01
CA ALA A 90 -17.41 -5.55 1.81
C ALA A 90 -17.89 -4.71 0.61
N ARG A 91 -18.78 -3.73 0.82
CA ARG A 91 -19.27 -2.82 -0.22
C ARG A 91 -18.14 -2.01 -0.84
N GLN A 92 -17.31 -1.38 -0.01
CA GLN A 92 -16.15 -0.60 -0.46
C GLN A 92 -15.18 -1.46 -1.29
N ALA A 93 -14.91 -2.68 -0.84
CA ALA A 93 -14.06 -3.61 -1.58
C ALA A 93 -14.68 -4.00 -2.93
N ARG A 94 -15.99 -4.29 -2.99
CA ARG A 94 -16.70 -4.61 -4.23
C ARG A 94 -16.70 -3.45 -5.23
N GLU A 95 -16.90 -2.22 -4.76
CA GLU A 95 -16.86 -1.02 -5.60
C GLU A 95 -15.51 -0.86 -6.27
N VAL A 96 -14.42 -0.96 -5.50
CA VAL A 96 -13.05 -0.89 -6.03
C VAL A 96 -12.76 -2.03 -7.01
N LEU A 97 -13.20 -3.25 -6.71
CA LEU A 97 -13.00 -4.39 -7.61
C LEU A 97 -13.77 -4.22 -8.94
N ARG A 98 -14.97 -3.62 -8.91
CA ARG A 98 -15.72 -3.28 -10.14
C ARG A 98 -15.06 -2.18 -10.93
N GLU A 99 -14.56 -1.14 -10.27
CA GLU A 99 -13.86 -0.02 -10.91
C GLU A 99 -12.57 -0.48 -11.59
N VAL A 100 -11.76 -1.27 -10.89
CA VAL A 100 -10.48 -1.79 -11.41
C VAL A 100 -10.71 -2.85 -12.49
N ASN A 101 -11.79 -3.62 -12.40
CA ASN A 101 -12.17 -4.73 -13.29
C ASN A 101 -10.99 -5.66 -13.64
N PRO A 102 -10.31 -6.26 -12.62
CA PRO A 102 -9.12 -7.06 -12.85
C PRO A 102 -9.44 -8.36 -13.59
N GLN A 103 -8.52 -8.83 -14.43
CA GLN A 103 -8.65 -10.15 -15.06
C GLN A 103 -8.38 -11.28 -14.08
N ARG A 104 -7.43 -11.08 -13.16
CA ARG A 104 -7.04 -12.07 -12.16
C ARG A 104 -6.90 -11.46 -10.78
N VAL A 105 -7.40 -12.17 -9.79
CA VAL A 105 -7.34 -11.80 -8.38
C VAL A 105 -6.70 -12.94 -7.59
N LEU A 106 -5.74 -12.61 -6.73
CA LEU A 106 -5.12 -13.54 -5.78
C LEU A 106 -5.69 -13.29 -4.39
N ILE A 107 -6.38 -14.27 -3.82
CA ILE A 107 -6.91 -14.20 -2.45
C ILE A 107 -6.06 -15.07 -1.53
N LEU A 108 -5.61 -14.50 -0.41
CA LEU A 108 -4.88 -15.21 0.63
C LEU A 108 -5.82 -15.72 1.71
N GLY A 109 -5.65 -16.97 2.10
CA GLY A 109 -6.44 -17.57 3.17
C GLY A 109 -5.69 -18.64 3.96
N THR A 110 -6.25 -19.02 5.10
CA THR A 110 -5.71 -20.13 5.90
C THR A 110 -6.20 -21.49 5.39
N SER A 111 -7.29 -21.50 4.65
CA SER A 111 -7.89 -22.66 3.99
C SER A 111 -8.65 -22.25 2.74
N VAL A 112 -8.97 -23.21 1.88
CA VAL A 112 -9.78 -22.99 0.67
C VAL A 112 -11.15 -22.43 1.03
N GLU A 113 -11.82 -23.00 2.03
CA GLU A 113 -13.13 -22.55 2.52
C GLU A 113 -13.12 -21.06 2.93
N MET A 114 -12.03 -20.59 3.54
CA MET A 114 -11.89 -19.18 3.89
C MET A 114 -11.86 -18.31 2.64
N VAL A 115 -11.10 -18.72 1.62
CA VAL A 115 -10.97 -17.99 0.35
C VAL A 115 -12.31 -17.97 -0.39
N GLU A 116 -13.02 -19.10 -0.45
CA GLU A 116 -14.35 -19.18 -1.06
C GLU A 116 -15.37 -18.26 -0.38
N LYS A 117 -15.35 -18.19 0.96
CA LYS A 117 -16.18 -17.25 1.72
C LYS A 117 -15.86 -15.80 1.39
N ILE A 118 -14.58 -15.45 1.24
CA ILE A 118 -14.15 -14.10 0.84
C ILE A 118 -14.62 -13.82 -0.59
N ALA A 119 -14.37 -14.72 -1.53
CA ALA A 119 -14.80 -14.58 -2.91
C ALA A 119 -16.32 -14.37 -3.02
N SER A 120 -17.11 -15.22 -2.37
CA SER A 120 -18.57 -15.09 -2.33
C SER A 120 -19.04 -13.74 -1.77
N ARG A 121 -18.46 -13.27 -0.67
CA ARG A 121 -18.81 -11.96 -0.06
C ARG A 121 -18.46 -10.76 -0.93
N LEU A 122 -17.40 -10.88 -1.69
CA LEU A 122 -16.95 -9.83 -2.60
C LEU A 122 -17.62 -9.93 -3.98
N GLY A 123 -18.49 -10.93 -4.20
CA GLY A 123 -19.16 -11.13 -5.49
C GLY A 123 -18.20 -11.55 -6.60
N LEU A 124 -17.11 -12.22 -6.25
CA LEU A 124 -16.12 -12.73 -7.18
C LEU A 124 -16.52 -14.15 -7.67
N PRO A 125 -16.02 -14.57 -8.84
CA PRO A 125 -16.22 -15.94 -9.32
C PRO A 125 -15.67 -17.00 -8.35
N PRO A 126 -16.07 -18.26 -8.48
CA PRO A 126 -15.46 -19.36 -7.74
C PRO A 126 -13.96 -19.45 -7.95
N VAL A 127 -13.25 -20.01 -6.97
CA VAL A 127 -11.80 -20.20 -7.05
C VAL A 127 -11.44 -21.09 -8.23
N THR A 128 -10.66 -20.55 -9.17
CA THR A 128 -10.20 -21.26 -10.37
C THR A 128 -8.99 -22.14 -10.09
N ARG A 129 -8.08 -21.65 -9.23
CA ARG A 129 -6.84 -22.36 -8.90
C ARG A 129 -6.45 -22.14 -7.44
N VAL A 130 -6.08 -23.22 -6.79
CA VAL A 130 -5.52 -23.22 -5.43
C VAL A 130 -4.02 -23.44 -5.52
N ILE A 131 -3.25 -22.58 -4.86
CA ILE A 131 -1.81 -22.64 -4.70
C ILE A 131 -1.53 -22.79 -3.22
N THR A 132 -0.78 -23.80 -2.82
CA THR A 132 -0.41 -23.98 -1.43
C THR A 132 0.88 -23.24 -1.11
N ILE A 133 1.07 -22.83 0.15
CA ILE A 133 2.30 -22.14 0.56
C ILE A 133 3.54 -23.00 0.36
N GLU A 134 3.40 -24.31 0.43
CA GLU A 134 4.44 -25.29 0.22
C GLU A 134 4.93 -25.34 -1.24
N GLU A 135 4.09 -24.95 -2.20
CA GLU A 135 4.48 -24.86 -3.62
C GLU A 135 5.35 -23.62 -3.90
N VAL A 136 5.16 -22.55 -3.13
CA VAL A 136 5.83 -21.24 -3.39
C VAL A 136 6.87 -20.85 -2.36
N ALA A 137 7.03 -21.62 -1.29
CA ALA A 137 8.01 -21.35 -0.23
C ALA A 137 8.67 -22.64 0.27
N SER A 138 9.98 -22.59 0.44
CA SER A 138 10.71 -23.72 0.99
C SER A 138 10.38 -23.99 2.46
N PRO A 139 10.56 -25.23 2.96
CA PRO A 139 10.35 -25.54 4.38
C PRO A 139 11.19 -24.69 5.34
N ARG A 140 12.37 -24.23 4.91
CA ARG A 140 13.25 -23.33 5.69
C ARG A 140 12.62 -21.94 5.83
N GLU A 141 12.05 -21.40 4.77
CA GLU A 141 11.39 -20.09 4.76
C GLU A 141 10.11 -20.11 5.59
N ILE A 142 9.30 -21.16 5.49
CA ILE A 142 8.09 -21.34 6.30
C ILE A 142 8.45 -21.40 7.79
N ARG A 143 9.51 -22.14 8.17
CA ARG A 143 9.99 -22.16 9.57
C ARG A 143 10.45 -20.78 10.03
N LYS A 144 11.25 -20.06 9.21
CA LYS A 144 11.71 -18.71 9.51
C LYS A 144 10.53 -17.74 9.69
N ALA A 145 9.53 -17.79 8.84
CA ALA A 145 8.33 -16.98 8.96
C ALA A 145 7.56 -17.22 10.27
N ARG A 146 7.42 -18.51 10.67
CA ARG A 146 6.79 -18.88 11.95
C ARG A 146 7.55 -18.33 13.15
N VAL A 147 8.88 -18.46 13.15
CA VAL A 147 9.75 -17.92 14.21
C VAL A 147 9.58 -16.40 14.29
N MET A 148 9.64 -15.69 13.17
CA MET A 148 9.47 -14.23 13.13
C MET A 148 8.11 -13.78 13.66
N ARG A 149 7.06 -14.55 13.39
CA ARG A 149 5.72 -14.25 13.91
C ARG A 149 5.59 -14.52 15.41
N VAL A 150 6.09 -15.66 15.88
CA VAL A 150 5.95 -16.08 17.29
C VAL A 150 6.85 -15.28 18.21
N GLN A 151 8.12 -15.07 17.83
CA GLN A 151 9.09 -14.40 18.68
C GLN A 151 9.04 -12.87 18.61
N TYR A 152 8.73 -12.33 17.45
CA TYR A 152 8.83 -10.89 17.17
C TYR A 152 7.48 -10.22 16.89
N ALA A 153 6.36 -10.95 16.91
CA ALA A 153 5.01 -10.48 16.59
C ALA A 153 4.94 -9.66 15.27
N LYS A 154 5.81 -9.99 14.28
CA LYS A 154 5.90 -9.26 13.01
C LYS A 154 4.86 -9.76 12.01
N HIS A 155 4.15 -8.82 11.42
CA HIS A 155 3.21 -9.06 10.34
C HIS A 155 3.69 -8.37 9.06
N VAL A 156 3.41 -8.99 7.92
CA VAL A 156 3.73 -8.44 6.60
C VAL A 156 2.42 -8.06 5.90
N ILE A 157 2.36 -6.87 5.33
CA ILE A 157 1.32 -6.49 4.37
C ILE A 157 1.95 -6.66 2.98
N PRO A 158 1.29 -7.34 2.02
CA PRO A 158 1.82 -7.57 0.69
C PRO A 158 1.67 -6.34 -0.22
N ALA A 159 2.14 -5.20 0.27
CA ALA A 159 2.27 -3.98 -0.50
C ALA A 159 3.75 -3.57 -0.45
N PRO A 160 4.47 -3.54 -1.57
CA PRO A 160 5.86 -3.10 -1.59
C PRO A 160 5.94 -1.67 -1.08
N THR A 161 6.96 -1.39 -0.26
CA THR A 161 7.24 -0.05 0.21
C THR A 161 8.58 0.40 -0.30
N VAL A 162 8.64 1.68 -0.59
CA VAL A 162 9.90 2.37 -0.79
C VAL A 162 10.54 2.59 0.58
N GLU A 163 11.74 2.08 0.77
CA GLU A 163 12.51 2.29 2.00
C GLU A 163 13.23 3.65 1.93
N VAL A 164 12.93 4.54 2.88
CA VAL A 164 13.66 5.81 3.01
C VAL A 164 14.91 5.58 3.84
N LYS A 165 16.09 5.74 3.25
CA LYS A 165 17.39 5.61 3.93
C LYS A 165 17.91 6.96 4.41
N LYS A 166 18.35 7.02 5.67
CA LYS A 166 19.14 8.15 6.17
C LYS A 166 20.54 8.13 5.54
N LYS A 167 21.03 9.30 5.11
CA LYS A 167 22.44 9.48 4.80
C LYS A 167 23.25 9.40 6.10
N LEU A 168 23.78 8.23 6.43
CA LEU A 168 24.85 8.08 7.42
C LEU A 168 26.06 7.52 6.69
N PRO A 169 27.22 8.18 6.74
CA PRO A 169 28.43 7.60 6.19
C PRO A 169 28.84 6.39 7.00
N GLY A 170 28.89 5.23 6.37
CA GLY A 170 29.71 4.10 6.79
C GLY A 170 29.13 3.06 7.72
N ILE A 171 27.86 3.05 8.08
CA ILE A 171 27.28 1.97 8.90
C ILE A 171 26.00 1.47 8.27
N LEU A 172 26.03 0.24 7.76
CA LEU A 172 24.85 -0.58 7.49
C LEU A 172 24.15 -0.87 8.82
N ALA A 173 23.43 0.11 9.33
CA ALA A 173 22.51 -0.13 10.42
C ALA A 173 21.29 -0.81 9.82
N ASP A 174 21.22 -2.12 9.87
CA ASP A 174 19.97 -2.84 9.91
C ASP A 174 19.15 -2.25 11.06
N SER A 175 18.31 -1.27 10.73
CA SER A 175 17.40 -0.66 11.71
C SER A 175 16.22 -1.58 11.95
N LEU A 176 16.51 -2.81 12.30
CA LEU A 176 15.70 -3.63 13.17
C LEU A 176 15.95 -3.13 14.59
N LYS A 177 15.49 -1.94 14.93
CA LYS A 177 15.35 -1.60 16.34
C LYS A 177 14.31 -2.55 16.92
N ILE A 178 14.85 -3.60 17.51
CA ILE A 178 14.22 -4.43 18.51
C ILE A 178 13.62 -3.45 19.53
N PHE A 179 12.31 -3.25 19.49
CA PHE A 179 11.62 -2.64 20.63
C PHE A 179 11.74 -3.62 21.76
N LEU A 180 12.65 -3.31 22.67
CA LEU A 180 12.83 -4.00 23.91
C LEU A 180 11.48 -4.15 24.61
N ARG A 181 11.14 -5.38 24.85
CA ARG A 181 10.08 -5.92 25.68
C ARG A 181 10.00 -5.13 26.99
N ARG A 182 9.12 -4.15 27.06
CA ARG A 182 8.67 -3.64 28.37
C ARG A 182 7.80 -4.74 28.97
N GLN A 183 8.38 -5.50 29.88
CA GLN A 183 7.64 -6.40 30.73
C GLN A 183 6.75 -5.52 31.64
N ASN A 184 5.44 -5.60 31.42
CA ASN A 184 4.48 -5.07 32.35
C ASN A 184 4.37 -6.06 33.51
N PRO A 185 4.53 -5.64 34.79
CA PRO A 185 4.61 -6.55 35.95
C PRO A 185 3.33 -7.35 36.22
N GLN A 186 2.26 -7.14 35.48
CA GLN A 186 0.94 -7.76 35.72
C GLN A 186 0.55 -8.86 34.78
N GLY A 187 1.47 -9.52 34.07
CA GLY A 187 1.22 -10.83 33.46
C GLY A 187 0.10 -10.91 32.40
N ARG A 188 -0.58 -9.84 32.02
CA ARG A 188 -1.55 -9.82 30.93
C ARG A 188 -0.80 -9.66 29.61
N ARG A 189 -0.78 -10.71 28.82
CA ARG A 189 -0.31 -10.68 27.44
C ARG A 189 -1.15 -9.63 26.68
N SER A 190 -0.58 -8.44 26.50
CA SER A 190 -1.16 -7.44 25.61
C SER A 190 -1.00 -7.96 24.17
N TRP A 191 -2.11 -8.30 23.54
CA TRP A 191 -2.19 -8.70 22.13
C TRP A 191 -1.97 -7.51 21.16
N LEU A 192 -1.57 -6.34 21.68
CA LEU A 192 -1.63 -5.03 21.02
C LEU A 192 -0.34 -4.56 20.34
N GLU A 193 0.76 -5.30 20.42
CA GLU A 193 2.00 -4.89 19.75
C GLU A 193 2.18 -5.67 18.43
N HIS A 194 1.36 -5.33 17.45
CA HIS A 194 1.53 -5.83 16.09
C HIS A 194 2.45 -4.90 15.30
N SER A 195 3.71 -5.25 15.19
CA SER A 195 4.62 -4.61 14.25
C SER A 195 4.24 -5.03 12.82
N VAL A 196 3.67 -4.11 12.05
CA VAL A 196 3.40 -4.33 10.63
C VAL A 196 4.67 -4.05 9.84
N VAL A 197 5.19 -5.06 9.15
CA VAL A 197 6.35 -4.93 8.28
C VAL A 197 5.87 -5.04 6.84
N ARG A 198 6.14 -4.02 6.04
CA ARG A 198 5.92 -4.06 4.59
C ARG A 198 7.16 -4.63 3.92
N PRO A 199 7.05 -5.41 2.84
CA PRO A 199 8.21 -5.86 2.09
C PRO A 199 9.00 -4.65 1.56
N THR A 200 10.31 -4.70 1.68
CA THR A 200 11.23 -3.65 1.19
C THR A 200 11.73 -3.91 -0.24
N PHE A 201 11.14 -4.85 -0.93
CA PHE A 201 11.55 -5.24 -2.28
C PHE A 201 10.34 -5.36 -3.21
N THR A 202 10.56 -5.05 -4.48
CA THR A 202 9.64 -5.34 -5.57
C THR A 202 10.02 -6.65 -6.24
N TYR A 203 9.20 -7.13 -7.19
CA TYR A 203 9.54 -8.29 -8.01
C TYR A 203 10.90 -8.14 -8.73
N TYR A 204 11.28 -6.92 -9.13
CA TYR A 204 12.53 -6.61 -9.82
C TYR A 204 13.70 -6.29 -8.90
N GLY A 205 13.58 -6.51 -7.60
CA GLY A 205 14.62 -6.24 -6.63
C GLY A 205 14.22 -5.23 -5.55
N ARG A 206 15.23 -4.69 -4.85
CA ARG A 206 15.03 -3.74 -3.75
C ARG A 206 14.91 -2.31 -4.28
N LEU A 207 13.80 -1.66 -4.01
CA LEU A 207 13.61 -0.24 -4.26
C LEU A 207 13.75 0.54 -2.94
N ALA A 208 14.67 1.50 -2.91
CA ALA A 208 14.87 2.38 -1.76
C ALA A 208 15.05 3.84 -2.22
N ILE A 209 14.43 4.76 -1.51
CA ILE A 209 14.61 6.21 -1.74
C ILE A 209 15.55 6.76 -0.67
N ALA A 210 16.56 7.50 -1.09
CA ALA A 210 17.41 8.25 -0.17
C ALA A 210 16.61 9.39 0.48
N GLU A 211 16.88 9.69 1.76
CA GLU A 211 16.19 10.77 2.48
C GLU A 211 16.34 12.14 1.80
N GLY A 212 17.47 12.36 1.11
CA GLY A 212 17.71 13.57 0.31
C GLY A 212 16.72 13.74 -0.84
N VAL A 213 16.38 12.64 -1.55
CA VAL A 213 15.38 12.68 -2.63
C VAL A 213 14.00 13.05 -2.09
N LEU A 214 13.62 12.46 -0.95
CA LEU A 214 12.36 12.80 -0.30
C LEU A 214 12.32 14.26 0.16
N THR A 215 13.46 14.77 0.67
CA THR A 215 13.61 16.19 1.02
C THR A 215 13.44 17.09 -0.21
N GLU A 216 14.04 16.74 -1.34
CA GLU A 216 13.93 17.50 -2.60
C GLU A 216 12.47 17.52 -3.11
N ILE A 217 11.75 16.40 -3.05
CA ILE A 217 10.33 16.33 -3.41
C ILE A 217 9.52 17.28 -2.53
N ILE A 218 9.74 17.24 -1.21
CA ILE A 218 9.03 18.08 -0.24
C ILE A 218 9.34 19.57 -0.47
N GLU A 219 10.61 19.92 -0.68
CA GLU A 219 11.01 21.30 -0.94
C GLU A 219 10.39 21.86 -2.22
N ARG A 220 10.38 21.06 -3.27
CA ARG A 220 9.78 21.45 -4.55
C ARG A 220 8.27 21.61 -4.43
N ALA A 221 7.59 20.65 -3.81
CA ALA A 221 6.16 20.71 -3.58
C ALA A 221 5.75 21.94 -2.73
N ALA A 222 6.54 22.27 -1.71
CA ALA A 222 6.29 23.44 -0.90
C ALA A 222 6.41 24.76 -1.71
N ARG A 223 7.36 24.83 -2.65
CA ARG A 223 7.49 26.01 -3.55
C ARG A 223 6.33 26.11 -4.56
N GLU A 224 5.79 24.98 -5.00
CA GLU A 224 4.63 24.93 -5.91
C GLU A 224 3.34 25.49 -5.27
N ALA A 225 3.28 25.62 -3.96
CA ALA A 225 2.15 26.22 -3.26
C ALA A 225 2.00 27.74 -3.47
N GLY A 226 2.99 28.38 -4.10
CA GLY A 226 3.02 29.83 -4.32
C GLY A 226 3.32 30.63 -3.05
N LYS A 227 3.82 31.86 -3.23
CA LYS A 227 4.16 32.77 -2.10
C LYS A 227 5.17 32.18 -1.08
N VAL A 228 5.90 31.12 -1.46
CA VAL A 228 6.96 30.47 -0.68
C VAL A 228 8.32 30.85 -1.28
N LYS A 229 9.16 31.52 -0.52
CA LYS A 229 10.53 31.86 -0.91
C LYS A 229 11.45 30.64 -0.79
N SER A 230 11.29 29.89 0.28
CA SER A 230 12.05 28.69 0.58
C SER A 230 11.27 27.76 1.47
N ALA A 231 11.40 26.44 1.28
CA ALA A 231 10.84 25.44 2.20
C ALA A 231 11.53 25.45 3.57
N GLY A 232 12.74 26.05 3.65
CA GLY A 232 13.52 26.11 4.87
C GLY A 232 14.02 24.74 5.32
N ARG A 233 14.09 24.53 6.63
CA ARG A 233 14.52 23.25 7.19
C ARG A 233 13.41 22.22 7.04
N VAL A 234 13.75 21.07 6.45
CA VAL A 234 12.87 19.91 6.32
C VAL A 234 13.35 18.83 7.28
N THR A 235 12.45 18.29 8.09
CA THR A 235 12.71 17.15 8.96
C THR A 235 11.66 16.07 8.70
N ILE A 236 12.08 14.83 8.53
CA ILE A 236 11.21 13.70 8.22
C ILE A 236 11.27 12.70 9.38
N LYS A 237 10.13 12.49 10.03
CA LYS A 237 9.96 11.47 11.06
C LYS A 237 9.31 10.25 10.45
N LYS A 238 9.98 9.11 10.55
CA LYS A 238 9.49 7.82 10.03
C LYS A 238 8.70 7.11 11.11
N GLU A 239 7.53 6.64 10.75
CA GLU A 239 6.66 5.84 11.58
C GLU A 239 6.36 4.51 10.89
N PRO A 240 5.91 3.47 11.60
CA PRO A 240 5.66 2.15 11.02
C PRO A 240 4.67 2.16 9.85
N ASP A 241 3.76 3.12 9.83
CA ASP A 241 2.63 3.23 8.90
C ASP A 241 2.65 4.51 8.05
N GLY A 242 3.77 5.24 8.02
CA GLY A 242 3.90 6.44 7.21
C GLY A 242 5.03 7.37 7.64
N VAL A 243 4.97 8.60 7.16
CA VAL A 243 5.94 9.66 7.49
C VAL A 243 5.23 10.90 8.00
N THR A 244 5.83 11.56 8.99
CA THR A 244 5.46 12.91 9.42
C THR A 244 6.52 13.88 8.94
N VAL A 245 6.11 14.92 8.24
CA VAL A 245 6.99 15.95 7.67
C VAL A 245 6.90 17.22 8.53
N GLU A 246 8.05 17.80 8.89
CA GLU A 246 8.13 19.08 9.58
C GLU A 246 8.90 20.07 8.68
N LEU A 247 8.32 21.23 8.40
CA LEU A 247 8.85 22.27 7.55
C LEU A 247 8.96 23.61 8.29
N GLN A 248 10.00 24.37 7.96
CA GLN A 248 10.18 25.73 8.48
C GLN A 248 10.25 26.74 7.31
N PRO A 249 9.13 26.94 6.59
CA PRO A 249 9.17 27.74 5.37
C PRO A 249 9.39 29.23 5.63
N VAL A 250 9.99 29.88 4.65
CA VAL A 250 10.09 31.34 4.53
C VAL A 250 9.06 31.79 3.50
N LEU A 251 8.10 32.60 3.90
CA LEU A 251 7.02 33.06 3.04
C LEU A 251 7.27 34.50 2.57
N TYR A 252 6.67 34.89 1.44
CA TYR A 252 6.70 36.29 1.03
C TYR A 252 5.79 37.15 1.92
N TYR A 253 6.30 38.34 2.31
CA TYR A 253 5.52 39.31 3.05
C TYR A 253 4.26 39.72 2.27
N GLY A 254 3.14 39.92 3.00
CA GLY A 254 1.84 40.30 2.42
C GLY A 254 0.98 39.13 1.95
N CYS A 255 1.40 37.87 2.17
CA CYS A 255 0.53 36.69 1.94
C CYS A 255 -0.33 36.36 3.18
N ASN A 256 -1.47 35.71 2.95
CA ASN A 256 -2.21 35.07 4.02
C ASN A 256 -1.47 33.77 4.44
N ILE A 257 -0.87 33.80 5.64
CA ILE A 257 -0.02 32.69 6.13
C ILE A 257 -0.83 31.39 6.28
N ILE A 258 -2.09 31.48 6.69
CA ILE A 258 -2.96 30.30 6.92
C ILE A 258 -3.27 29.61 5.60
N ASP A 259 -3.65 30.39 4.57
CA ASP A 259 -4.01 29.84 3.27
C ASP A 259 -2.82 29.23 2.55
N VAL A 260 -1.67 29.94 2.56
CA VAL A 260 -0.41 29.41 2.02
C VAL A 260 0.03 28.18 2.79
N GLY A 261 -0.12 28.16 4.11
CA GLY A 261 0.17 27.00 4.95
C GLY A 261 -0.64 25.76 4.56
N ARG A 262 -1.96 25.93 4.36
CA ARG A 262 -2.83 24.83 3.91
C ARG A 262 -2.43 24.31 2.52
N GLN A 263 -2.11 25.22 1.60
CA GLN A 263 -1.65 24.83 0.26
C GLN A 263 -0.34 24.03 0.31
N ILE A 264 0.62 24.45 1.15
CA ILE A 264 1.87 23.70 1.35
C ILE A 264 1.56 22.30 1.88
N GLN A 265 0.72 22.19 2.92
CA GLN A 265 0.36 20.90 3.51
C GLN A 265 -0.25 19.96 2.48
N GLN A 266 -1.18 20.44 1.67
CA GLN A 266 -1.85 19.67 0.64
C GLN A 266 -0.86 19.26 -0.46
N LYS A 267 -0.10 20.20 -1.04
CA LYS A 267 0.85 19.91 -2.12
C LYS A 267 1.95 18.95 -1.69
N VAL A 268 2.50 19.13 -0.49
CA VAL A 268 3.54 18.24 0.04
C VAL A 268 2.99 16.82 0.23
N LYS A 269 1.78 16.70 0.81
CA LYS A 269 1.13 15.40 0.98
C LYS A 269 0.92 14.71 -0.36
N GLU A 270 0.26 15.37 -1.31
CA GLU A 270 -0.04 14.84 -2.64
C GLU A 270 1.22 14.38 -3.37
N ARG A 271 2.25 15.24 -3.46
CA ARG A 271 3.47 14.92 -4.20
C ARG A 271 4.28 13.78 -3.58
N VAL A 272 4.39 13.76 -2.25
CA VAL A 272 5.11 12.68 -1.57
C VAL A 272 4.38 11.35 -1.77
N GLU A 273 3.06 11.31 -1.57
CA GLU A 273 2.26 10.10 -1.74
C GLU A 273 2.26 9.63 -3.21
N GLU A 274 2.12 10.55 -4.17
CA GLU A 274 2.11 10.23 -5.60
C GLU A 274 3.45 9.67 -6.10
N MET A 275 4.56 10.32 -5.75
CA MET A 275 5.87 9.96 -6.27
C MET A 275 6.53 8.79 -5.55
N THR A 276 6.16 8.53 -4.29
CA THR A 276 6.87 7.56 -3.45
C THR A 276 6.02 6.42 -2.94
N GLY A 277 4.69 6.53 -3.02
CA GLY A 277 3.78 5.57 -2.40
C GLY A 277 3.80 5.57 -0.87
N LEU A 278 4.54 6.48 -0.23
CA LEU A 278 4.58 6.61 1.23
C LEU A 278 3.33 7.34 1.72
N THR A 279 2.72 6.84 2.77
CA THR A 279 1.61 7.54 3.44
C THR A 279 2.13 8.73 4.24
N VAL A 280 1.64 9.94 3.97
CA VAL A 280 1.96 11.13 4.76
C VAL A 280 0.88 11.33 5.83
N LYS A 281 1.26 11.12 7.09
CA LYS A 281 0.35 11.26 8.25
C LYS A 281 0.06 12.70 8.61
N ALA A 282 1.11 13.52 8.62
CA ALA A 282 1.00 14.93 8.94
C ALA A 282 2.10 15.75 8.23
N VAL A 283 1.77 16.98 7.90
CA VAL A 283 2.71 18.00 7.45
C VAL A 283 2.61 19.17 8.43
N ASN A 284 3.59 19.29 9.32
CA ASN A 284 3.66 20.33 10.33
C ASN A 284 4.48 21.51 9.82
N LEU A 285 3.97 22.71 9.96
CA LEU A 285 4.62 23.94 9.48
C LEU A 285 4.93 24.88 10.66
N LEU A 286 6.15 25.40 10.68
CA LEU A 286 6.57 26.47 11.57
C LEU A 286 7.14 27.62 10.75
N VAL A 287 6.33 28.62 10.43
CA VAL A 287 6.79 29.81 9.72
C VAL A 287 7.68 30.64 10.64
N ARG A 288 8.99 30.71 10.35
CA ARG A 288 9.96 31.43 11.20
C ARG A 288 10.24 32.83 10.71
N SER A 289 10.13 33.11 9.40
CA SER A 289 10.46 34.41 8.84
C SER A 289 9.65 34.70 7.60
N LEU A 290 9.53 36.00 7.30
CA LEU A 290 8.94 36.52 6.08
C LEU A 290 10.03 37.19 5.25
N TYR A 291 9.98 36.96 3.95
CA TYR A 291 10.86 37.62 2.99
C TYR A 291 10.18 38.86 2.44
N ILE A 292 10.87 40.00 2.59
CA ILE A 292 10.42 41.28 2.02
C ILE A 292 11.31 41.53 0.79
N PRO A 293 10.73 41.55 -0.45
CA PRO A 293 11.50 41.90 -1.65
C PRO A 293 12.04 43.31 -1.51
N ARG A 294 13.34 43.51 -1.80
CA ARG A 294 13.88 44.87 -1.93
C ARG A 294 13.22 45.53 -3.14
N GLN A 295 12.84 46.81 -3.01
CA GLN A 295 12.28 47.57 -4.12
C GLN A 295 13.30 47.57 -5.27
N GLY A 296 12.92 46.96 -6.41
CA GLY A 296 13.76 46.86 -7.62
C GLY A 296 13.97 45.46 -8.22
N SER A 297 13.58 44.39 -7.57
CA SER A 297 13.56 43.03 -8.16
C SER A 297 12.13 42.53 -8.27
N ALA A 298 11.52 42.73 -9.43
CA ALA A 298 10.29 42.09 -9.79
C ALA A 298 10.49 40.56 -9.86
N PRO A 299 9.45 39.75 -9.55
CA PRO A 299 9.50 38.28 -9.55
C PRO A 299 9.70 37.71 -10.95
#